data_4f829ac24e498d7c92bc8ea6b222d9db
#
_entry.id   4f829ac24e498d7c92bc8ea6b222d9db
#
_cell.length_a   1.000
_cell.length_b   1.000
_cell.length_c   1.000
_cell.angle_alpha   90.00
_cell.angle_beta   90.00
_cell.angle_gamma   90.00
#
_symmetry.space_group_name_H-M   'P 1'
#
loop_
_entity.id
_entity.type
_entity.pdbx_description
1 polymer ?
#
loop_
_entity_poly.entity_id
_entity_poly.type
_entity_poly.pdbx_seq_one_letter_code
_entity_poly.pdbx_strand_id
1 'polypeptide(L)'
;MHFYLLMKRTERHSLIKNLYAAIPHGAPFDLEALGAQKVSAKQAAQYVKSGWLVRLGQGVYAYPSDLLDAPNCIRLLQTKSPGLHVGGKSALDLHGVRHNLAFRQSWILWGESRFLLPEWFTSRFRARFVHTQLFDWKPSSLNDETISTPAGALENLKVSVPERAVLELLSQVGIHQDLEEARNLFDGLRNLRTELLGRLLANCSSVKA
;
A
#
# COMPACT_ATOMS: atom_id res chain seq x y z
N MET A 1 16.70 -19.41 -42.02
CA MET A 1 16.34 -18.13 -41.42
C MET A 1 14.87 -18.05 -40.94
N HIS A 2 13.93 -18.63 -41.69
CA HIS A 2 12.49 -18.64 -41.35
C HIS A 2 12.15 -19.46 -40.07
N PHE A 3 12.79 -20.61 -39.89
CA PHE A 3 12.58 -21.50 -38.72
C PHE A 3 13.04 -20.90 -37.40
N TYR A 4 14.11 -20.12 -37.38
CA TYR A 4 14.64 -19.43 -36.19
C TYR A 4 13.73 -18.28 -35.72
N LEU A 5 13.06 -17.61 -36.64
CA LEU A 5 12.05 -16.58 -36.36
C LEU A 5 10.75 -17.16 -35.78
N LEU A 6 10.34 -18.32 -36.24
CA LEU A 6 9.17 -19.05 -35.73
C LEU A 6 9.40 -19.55 -34.30
N MET A 7 10.57 -20.13 -33.98
CA MET A 7 10.91 -20.55 -32.61
C MET A 7 10.89 -19.38 -31.64
N LYS A 8 11.51 -18.24 -31.99
CA LYS A 8 11.46 -17.02 -31.13
C LYS A 8 10.04 -16.49 -30.95
N ARG A 9 9.17 -16.66 -31.90
CA ARG A 9 7.76 -16.23 -31.80
C ARG A 9 6.97 -17.15 -30.88
N THR A 10 7.21 -18.43 -30.90
CA THR A 10 6.58 -19.44 -30.04
C THR A 10 7.03 -19.25 -28.57
N GLU A 11 8.31 -19.01 -28.33
CA GLU A 11 8.86 -18.72 -27.01
C GLU A 11 8.27 -17.43 -26.41
N ARG A 12 8.09 -16.38 -27.23
CA ARG A 12 7.47 -15.12 -26.78
C ARG A 12 6.00 -15.31 -26.37
N HIS A 13 5.22 -16.08 -27.14
CA HIS A 13 3.84 -16.38 -26.78
C HIS A 13 3.72 -17.21 -25.51
N SER A 14 4.65 -18.14 -25.30
CA SER A 14 4.75 -18.94 -24.08
C SER A 14 5.06 -18.06 -22.86
N LEU A 15 6.02 -17.14 -22.95
CA LEU A 15 6.37 -16.22 -21.88
C LEU A 15 5.21 -15.27 -21.49
N ILE A 16 4.46 -14.76 -22.47
CA ILE A 16 3.29 -13.92 -22.20
C ILE A 16 2.20 -14.72 -21.50
N LYS A 17 1.90 -15.94 -21.95
CA LYS A 17 0.92 -16.81 -21.30
C LYS A 17 1.31 -17.13 -19.85
N ASN A 18 2.59 -17.43 -19.63
CA ASN A 18 3.12 -17.68 -18.30
C ASN A 18 3.02 -16.43 -17.40
N LEU A 19 3.28 -15.24 -17.96
CA LEU A 19 3.14 -13.99 -17.26
C LEU A 19 1.69 -13.76 -16.79
N TYR A 20 0.72 -13.94 -17.68
CA TYR A 20 -0.71 -13.81 -17.37
C TYR A 20 -1.20 -14.85 -16.34
N ALA A 21 -0.60 -16.03 -16.32
CA ALA A 21 -0.96 -17.07 -15.34
C ALA A 21 -0.31 -16.83 -13.97
N ALA A 22 0.88 -16.20 -13.93
CA ALA A 22 1.68 -16.07 -12.72
C ALA A 22 1.47 -14.75 -11.97
N ILE A 23 1.16 -13.67 -12.67
CA ILE A 23 0.94 -12.36 -12.06
C ILE A 23 -0.57 -12.07 -12.00
N PRO A 24 -1.12 -11.84 -10.79
CA PRO A 24 -2.55 -11.59 -10.62
C PRO A 24 -3.02 -10.36 -11.40
N HIS A 25 -4.23 -10.45 -11.95
CA HIS A 25 -4.93 -9.32 -12.54
C HIS A 25 -5.39 -8.31 -11.48
N GLY A 26 -5.60 -7.05 -11.88
CA GLY A 26 -6.04 -5.97 -10.99
C GLY A 26 -4.95 -5.37 -10.11
N ALA A 27 -3.71 -5.88 -10.21
CA ALA A 27 -2.56 -5.43 -9.44
C ALA A 27 -1.47 -4.86 -10.35
N PRO A 28 -0.78 -3.77 -9.95
CA PRO A 28 0.44 -3.36 -10.62
C PRO A 28 1.59 -4.30 -10.23
N PHE A 29 2.57 -4.43 -11.10
CA PHE A 29 3.77 -5.23 -10.87
C PHE A 29 5.02 -4.51 -11.39
N ASP A 30 6.16 -4.90 -10.86
CA ASP A 30 7.44 -4.26 -11.17
C ASP A 30 8.39 -5.15 -11.99
N LEU A 31 9.60 -4.62 -12.23
CA LEU A 31 10.65 -5.38 -12.94
C LEU A 31 11.12 -6.61 -12.17
N GLU A 32 10.99 -6.64 -10.86
CA GLU A 32 11.35 -7.80 -10.03
C GLU A 32 10.36 -8.95 -10.29
N ALA A 33 9.06 -8.66 -10.24
CA ALA A 33 8.02 -9.62 -10.58
C ALA A 33 8.14 -10.14 -12.03
N LEU A 34 8.48 -9.25 -12.98
CA LEU A 34 8.76 -9.62 -14.36
C LEU A 34 10.00 -10.52 -14.47
N GLY A 35 11.07 -10.19 -13.74
CA GLY A 35 12.30 -10.96 -13.69
C GLY A 35 12.10 -12.38 -13.16
N ALA A 36 11.25 -12.56 -12.14
CA ALA A 36 10.85 -13.86 -11.63
C ALA A 36 10.19 -14.74 -12.72
N GLN A 37 9.54 -14.11 -13.70
CA GLN A 37 8.96 -14.76 -14.88
C GLN A 37 9.90 -14.77 -16.09
N LYS A 38 11.21 -14.54 -15.88
CA LYS A 38 12.25 -14.51 -16.92
C LYS A 38 12.05 -13.43 -18.00
N VAL A 39 11.30 -12.37 -17.68
CA VAL A 39 11.06 -11.23 -18.57
C VAL A 39 12.03 -10.10 -18.21
N SER A 40 12.95 -9.79 -19.10
CA SER A 40 13.90 -8.69 -18.94
C SER A 40 13.25 -7.33 -19.15
N ALA A 41 13.89 -6.25 -18.68
CA ALA A 41 13.44 -4.87 -18.89
C ALA A 41 13.29 -4.53 -20.39
N LYS A 42 14.17 -5.08 -21.27
CA LYS A 42 14.08 -4.90 -22.73
C LYS A 42 12.84 -5.58 -23.29
N GLN A 43 12.51 -6.79 -22.80
CA GLN A 43 11.30 -7.49 -23.21
C GLN A 43 10.05 -6.79 -22.69
N ALA A 44 10.06 -6.29 -21.44
CA ALA A 44 8.97 -5.48 -20.88
C ALA A 44 8.68 -4.25 -21.75
N ALA A 45 9.72 -3.52 -22.15
CA ALA A 45 9.58 -2.38 -23.08
C ALA A 45 8.98 -2.79 -24.45
N GLN A 46 9.34 -3.98 -24.95
CA GLN A 46 8.75 -4.52 -26.17
C GLN A 46 7.27 -4.89 -25.99
N TYR A 47 6.90 -5.45 -24.82
CA TYR A 47 5.50 -5.77 -24.49
C TYR A 47 4.64 -4.52 -24.35
N VAL A 48 5.19 -3.42 -23.82
CA VAL A 48 4.51 -2.11 -23.80
C VAL A 48 4.27 -1.62 -25.24
N LYS A 49 5.29 -1.68 -26.12
CA LYS A 49 5.15 -1.26 -27.53
C LYS A 49 4.13 -2.09 -28.31
N SER A 50 3.99 -3.37 -27.99
CA SER A 50 3.02 -4.28 -28.65
C SER A 50 1.66 -4.34 -27.95
N GLY A 51 1.41 -3.51 -26.91
CA GLY A 51 0.13 -3.41 -26.25
C GLY A 51 -0.21 -4.54 -25.28
N TRP A 52 0.76 -5.42 -24.95
CA TRP A 52 0.58 -6.49 -23.96
C TRP A 52 0.69 -5.99 -22.52
N LEU A 53 1.42 -4.92 -22.31
CA LEU A 53 1.56 -4.26 -21.01
C LEU A 53 1.33 -2.77 -21.17
N VAL A 54 0.90 -2.13 -20.09
CA VAL A 54 0.89 -0.67 -19.91
C VAL A 54 1.96 -0.31 -18.92
N ARG A 55 2.75 0.70 -19.22
CA ARG A 55 3.71 1.28 -18.28
C ARG A 55 3.00 2.34 -17.45
N LEU A 56 2.91 2.13 -16.15
CA LEU A 56 2.31 3.09 -15.20
C LEU A 56 3.32 4.15 -14.76
N GLY A 57 4.55 3.74 -14.52
CA GLY A 57 5.64 4.60 -14.08
C GLY A 57 7.00 3.94 -14.32
N GLN A 58 8.06 4.49 -13.75
CA GLN A 58 9.40 3.93 -13.88
C GLN A 58 9.45 2.53 -13.25
N GLY A 59 9.65 1.50 -14.07
CA GLY A 59 9.74 0.11 -13.63
C GLY A 59 8.44 -0.51 -13.11
N VAL A 60 7.30 0.15 -13.31
CA VAL A 60 5.98 -0.31 -12.86
C VAL A 60 5.06 -0.49 -14.06
N TYR A 61 4.39 -1.63 -14.12
CA TYR A 61 3.56 -2.08 -15.23
C TYR A 61 2.22 -2.64 -14.74
N ALA A 62 1.26 -2.75 -15.66
CA ALA A 62 -0.01 -3.44 -15.47
C ALA A 62 -0.46 -4.07 -16.80
N TYR A 63 -1.48 -4.93 -16.76
CA TYR A 63 -2.15 -5.35 -17.97
C TYR A 63 -3.10 -4.26 -18.49
N PRO A 64 -3.26 -4.11 -19.80
CA PRO A 64 -4.02 -2.99 -20.39
C PRO A 64 -5.49 -2.92 -19.96
N SER A 65 -6.10 -4.08 -19.71
CA SER A 65 -7.53 -4.21 -19.35
C SER A 65 -7.78 -4.19 -17.84
N ASP A 66 -6.72 -4.14 -17.01
CA ASP A 66 -6.87 -4.26 -15.58
C ASP A 66 -7.45 -2.98 -14.94
N LEU A 67 -8.48 -3.18 -14.14
CA LEU A 67 -8.95 -2.18 -13.20
C LEU A 67 -8.12 -2.30 -11.92
N LEU A 68 -7.16 -1.40 -11.76
CA LEU A 68 -6.30 -1.39 -10.59
C LEU A 68 -7.09 -0.95 -9.36
N ASP A 69 -6.93 -1.66 -8.24
CA ASP A 69 -7.44 -1.24 -6.95
C ASP A 69 -6.35 -0.62 -6.06
N ALA A 70 -6.77 0.21 -5.11
CA ALA A 70 -5.84 0.91 -4.23
C ALA A 70 -5.05 -0.04 -3.31
N PRO A 71 -5.64 -1.06 -2.66
CA PRO A 71 -4.91 -2.00 -1.81
C PRO A 71 -3.75 -2.70 -2.53
N ASN A 72 -3.97 -3.20 -3.75
CA ASN A 72 -2.92 -3.83 -4.55
C ASN A 72 -1.82 -2.83 -4.94
N CYS A 73 -2.20 -1.60 -5.29
CA CYS A 73 -1.25 -0.54 -5.58
C CYS A 73 -0.42 -0.16 -4.34
N ILE A 74 -1.06 -0.01 -3.18
CA ILE A 74 -0.38 0.30 -1.90
C ILE A 74 0.57 -0.82 -1.52
N ARG A 75 0.19 -2.09 -1.67
CA ARG A 75 1.06 -3.23 -1.41
C ARG A 75 2.36 -3.16 -2.23
N LEU A 76 2.28 -2.80 -3.51
CA LEU A 76 3.48 -2.58 -4.32
C LEU A 76 4.31 -1.39 -3.80
N LEU A 77 3.68 -0.29 -3.37
CA LEU A 77 4.42 0.84 -2.77
C LEU A 77 5.13 0.43 -1.47
N GLN A 78 4.52 -0.44 -0.68
CA GLN A 78 5.10 -0.97 0.56
C GLN A 78 6.36 -1.82 0.33
N THR A 79 6.51 -2.45 -0.83
CA THR A 79 7.77 -3.13 -1.19
C THR A 79 8.89 -2.15 -1.54
N LYS A 80 8.55 -0.93 -1.99
CA LYS A 80 9.51 0.09 -2.42
C LYS A 80 9.93 1.04 -1.29
N SER A 81 9.16 1.11 -0.21
CA SER A 81 9.43 2.00 0.92
C SER A 81 9.27 1.21 2.23
N PRO A 82 10.38 0.79 2.85
CA PRO A 82 10.35 0.14 4.16
C PRO A 82 9.62 1.01 5.19
N GLY A 83 8.75 0.39 6.00
CA GLY A 83 7.95 1.09 7.00
C GLY A 83 6.70 1.80 6.46
N LEU A 84 6.48 1.85 5.14
CA LEU A 84 5.24 2.37 4.57
C LEU A 84 4.06 1.47 4.96
N HIS A 85 3.01 2.06 5.51
CA HIS A 85 1.80 1.35 5.91
C HIS A 85 0.55 2.22 5.76
N VAL A 86 -0.61 1.60 5.74
CA VAL A 86 -1.89 2.28 5.86
C VAL A 86 -2.09 2.64 7.33
N GLY A 87 -2.31 3.91 7.65
CA GLY A 87 -2.40 4.37 9.04
C GLY A 87 -3.56 5.32 9.31
N GLY A 88 -3.67 5.75 10.55
CA GLY A 88 -4.67 6.69 11.02
C GLY A 88 -6.09 6.28 10.65
N LYS A 89 -6.89 7.23 10.17
CA LYS A 89 -8.29 7.01 9.78
C LYS A 89 -8.47 5.87 8.77
N SER A 90 -7.56 5.74 7.79
CA SER A 90 -7.67 4.68 6.78
C SER A 90 -7.45 3.29 7.35
N ALA A 91 -6.57 3.16 8.34
CA ALA A 91 -6.38 1.90 9.07
C ALA A 91 -7.62 1.57 9.91
N LEU A 92 -8.18 2.53 10.64
CA LEU A 92 -9.41 2.35 11.41
C LEU A 92 -10.57 1.90 10.52
N ASP A 93 -10.71 2.49 9.33
CA ASP A 93 -11.72 2.10 8.35
C ASP A 93 -11.58 0.63 7.90
N LEU A 94 -10.35 0.17 7.67
CA LEU A 94 -10.05 -1.24 7.35
C LEU A 94 -10.33 -2.18 8.52
N HIS A 95 -10.24 -1.69 9.76
CA HIS A 95 -10.63 -2.43 10.98
C HIS A 95 -12.13 -2.34 11.29
N GLY A 96 -12.94 -1.72 10.40
CA GLY A 96 -14.38 -1.62 10.54
C GLY A 96 -14.85 -0.45 11.41
N VAL A 97 -13.95 0.43 11.86
CA VAL A 97 -14.29 1.64 12.63
C VAL A 97 -14.48 2.82 11.67
N ARG A 98 -15.74 3.17 11.42
CA ARG A 98 -16.16 4.21 10.48
C ARG A 98 -17.05 5.23 11.14
N HIS A 99 -16.86 6.52 10.88
CA HIS A 99 -17.74 7.58 11.35
C HIS A 99 -18.74 8.01 10.27
N ASN A 100 -18.28 8.17 9.03
CA ASN A 100 -19.14 8.57 7.91
C ASN A 100 -18.82 7.73 6.68
N LEU A 101 -19.83 7.37 5.89
CA LEU A 101 -19.66 6.83 4.56
C LEU A 101 -19.17 7.95 3.65
N ALA A 102 -17.86 8.13 3.59
CA ALA A 102 -17.27 9.08 2.66
C ALA A 102 -17.64 8.70 1.23
N PHE A 103 -18.18 9.65 0.47
CA PHE A 103 -18.57 9.45 -0.94
C PHE A 103 -17.39 9.04 -1.83
N ARG A 104 -16.14 9.32 -1.38
CA ARG A 104 -14.89 8.87 -2.01
C ARG A 104 -13.88 8.49 -0.94
N GLN A 105 -13.42 7.26 -0.98
CA GLN A 105 -12.36 6.77 -0.12
C GLN A 105 -11.07 7.56 -0.35
N SER A 106 -10.45 8.03 0.74
CA SER A 106 -9.14 8.68 0.74
C SER A 106 -8.18 7.83 1.56
N TRP A 107 -6.99 7.56 1.02
CA TRP A 107 -5.99 6.73 1.66
C TRP A 107 -4.98 7.57 2.41
N ILE A 108 -4.75 7.27 3.68
CA ILE A 108 -3.70 7.88 4.49
C ILE A 108 -2.60 6.85 4.69
N LEU A 109 -1.45 7.14 4.11
CA LEU A 109 -0.25 6.31 4.18
C LEU A 109 0.75 6.97 5.11
N TRP A 110 1.41 6.17 5.92
CA TRP A 110 2.37 6.61 6.93
C TRP A 110 3.73 5.99 6.71
N GLY A 111 4.77 6.70 7.13
CA GLY A 111 6.13 6.19 7.12
C GLY A 111 7.12 7.16 7.74
N GLU A 112 8.22 6.63 8.29
CA GLU A 112 9.27 7.41 8.95
C GLU A 112 10.34 7.90 7.97
N SER A 113 10.44 7.28 6.81
CA SER A 113 11.30 7.71 5.72
C SER A 113 10.54 8.59 4.74
N ARG A 114 11.20 9.61 4.19
CA ARG A 114 10.60 10.44 3.15
C ARG A 114 10.23 9.58 1.95
N PHE A 115 8.99 9.67 1.53
CA PHE A 115 8.46 8.96 0.37
C PHE A 115 7.54 9.88 -0.44
N LEU A 116 7.78 9.98 -1.74
CA LEU A 116 6.90 10.70 -2.64
C LEU A 116 5.97 9.69 -3.30
N LEU A 117 4.66 9.85 -3.08
CA LEU A 117 3.66 9.02 -3.76
C LEU A 117 3.78 9.23 -5.27
N PRO A 118 3.93 8.15 -6.06
CA PRO A 118 4.08 8.29 -7.51
C PRO A 118 2.82 8.84 -8.16
N GLU A 119 2.99 9.63 -9.23
CA GLU A 119 1.89 10.21 -9.98
C GLU A 119 0.93 9.15 -10.53
N TRP A 120 1.43 7.99 -10.98
CA TRP A 120 0.58 6.91 -11.46
C TRP A 120 -0.41 6.40 -10.38
N PHE A 121 -0.07 6.54 -9.10
CA PHE A 121 -0.93 6.20 -7.97
C PHE A 121 -1.89 7.35 -7.63
N THR A 122 -1.37 8.57 -7.45
CA THR A 122 -2.15 9.73 -7.00
C THR A 122 -3.13 10.25 -8.06
N SER A 123 -2.88 10.00 -9.34
CA SER A 123 -3.82 10.29 -10.43
C SER A 123 -5.06 9.38 -10.42
N ARG A 124 -4.98 8.21 -9.79
CA ARG A 124 -6.07 7.22 -9.70
C ARG A 124 -6.77 7.22 -8.36
N PHE A 125 -6.01 7.40 -7.29
CA PHE A 125 -6.50 7.26 -5.92
C PHE A 125 -6.22 8.54 -5.14
N ARG A 126 -7.24 9.02 -4.45
CA ARG A 126 -7.04 10.12 -3.49
C ARG A 126 -6.23 9.57 -2.32
N ALA A 127 -5.02 10.07 -2.16
CA ALA A 127 -4.12 9.60 -1.13
C ALA A 127 -3.24 10.71 -0.58
N ARG A 128 -2.82 10.57 0.67
CA ARG A 128 -1.88 11.45 1.36
C ARG A 128 -0.83 10.60 2.09
N PHE A 129 0.41 11.03 2.02
CA PHE A 129 1.50 10.45 2.79
C PHE A 129 1.82 11.36 3.99
N VAL A 130 1.88 10.77 5.17
CA VAL A 130 2.29 11.42 6.41
C VAL A 130 3.71 10.94 6.76
N HIS A 131 4.66 11.87 6.64
CA HIS A 131 6.05 11.64 7.02
C HIS A 131 6.24 12.10 8.45
N THR A 132 6.33 11.16 9.39
CA THR A 132 6.59 11.47 10.79
C THR A 132 7.13 10.25 11.53
N GLN A 133 8.02 10.51 12.50
CA GLN A 133 8.45 9.54 13.50
C GLN A 133 7.64 9.83 14.77
N LEU A 134 6.47 9.20 14.86
CA LEU A 134 5.55 9.39 15.98
C LEU A 134 5.99 8.64 17.25
N PHE A 135 6.72 7.55 17.09
CA PHE A 135 7.13 6.67 18.17
C PHE A 135 8.64 6.48 18.25
N ASP A 136 9.19 6.32 19.45
CA ASP A 136 10.52 5.76 19.65
C ASP A 136 10.42 4.24 19.74
N TRP A 137 10.95 3.55 18.72
CA TRP A 137 10.86 2.08 18.62
C TRP A 137 11.94 1.36 19.42
N LYS A 138 12.03 1.66 20.69
CA LYS A 138 12.90 0.93 21.61
C LYS A 138 12.05 0.23 22.67
N PRO A 139 11.93 -1.09 22.63
CA PRO A 139 12.55 -2.09 21.72
C PRO A 139 11.87 -2.17 20.35
N SER A 140 12.61 -2.58 19.33
CA SER A 140 12.14 -2.66 17.93
C SER A 140 10.95 -3.60 17.71
N SER A 141 10.77 -4.60 18.58
CA SER A 141 9.65 -5.55 18.54
C SER A 141 8.27 -4.88 18.62
N LEU A 142 8.18 -3.70 19.25
CA LEU A 142 6.93 -2.96 19.36
C LEU A 142 6.43 -2.49 17.99
N ASN A 143 7.31 -2.11 17.07
CA ASN A 143 6.91 -1.72 15.72
C ASN A 143 6.25 -2.88 14.97
N ASP A 144 6.84 -4.08 15.03
CA ASP A 144 6.32 -5.26 14.33
C ASP A 144 4.95 -5.70 14.90
N GLU A 145 4.75 -5.58 16.22
CA GLU A 145 3.49 -5.90 16.89
C GLU A 145 2.34 -4.95 16.50
N THR A 146 2.68 -3.75 16.02
CA THR A 146 1.71 -2.68 15.72
C THR A 146 1.33 -2.57 14.25
N ILE A 147 1.86 -3.45 13.40
CA ILE A 147 1.51 -3.58 11.99
C ILE A 147 0.91 -4.97 11.75
N SER A 148 -0.24 -5.01 11.12
CA SER A 148 -0.95 -6.25 10.80
C SER A 148 -1.65 -6.18 9.45
N THR A 149 -2.21 -7.31 9.02
CA THR A 149 -3.18 -7.34 7.92
C THR A 149 -4.56 -7.58 8.53
N PRO A 150 -5.50 -6.61 8.47
CA PRO A 150 -6.85 -6.79 9.00
C PRO A 150 -7.60 -7.94 8.32
N ALA A 151 -8.53 -8.57 9.04
CA ALA A 151 -9.41 -9.58 8.46
C ALA A 151 -10.23 -9.00 7.29
N GLY A 152 -10.27 -9.72 6.17
CA GLY A 152 -10.93 -9.26 4.95
C GLY A 152 -10.14 -8.22 4.12
N ALA A 153 -9.01 -7.73 4.61
CA ALA A 153 -8.11 -6.92 3.81
C ALA A 153 -7.27 -7.79 2.84
N LEU A 154 -6.67 -7.14 1.85
CA LEU A 154 -5.75 -7.80 0.93
C LEU A 154 -4.58 -8.42 1.70
N GLU A 155 -4.28 -9.67 1.39
CA GLU A 155 -3.16 -10.40 1.99
C GLU A 155 -1.83 -9.62 1.87
N ASN A 156 -1.06 -9.59 2.96
CA ASN A 156 0.20 -8.85 3.07
C ASN A 156 0.10 -7.33 2.93
N LEU A 157 -1.10 -6.74 2.99
CA LEU A 157 -1.26 -5.31 3.13
C LEU A 157 -0.88 -4.89 4.56
N LYS A 158 0.16 -4.07 4.70
CA LYS A 158 0.63 -3.56 5.99
C LYS A 158 -0.28 -2.42 6.46
N VAL A 159 -0.90 -2.61 7.60
CA VAL A 159 -1.87 -1.67 8.18
C VAL A 159 -1.58 -1.51 9.67
N SER A 160 -1.67 -0.29 10.20
CA SER A 160 -1.59 -0.06 11.64
C SER A 160 -2.70 -0.81 12.37
N VAL A 161 -2.36 -1.47 13.48
CA VAL A 161 -3.38 -1.98 14.40
C VAL A 161 -4.21 -0.83 14.99
N PRO A 162 -5.42 -1.06 15.51
CA PRO A 162 -6.29 0.02 16.01
C PRO A 162 -5.64 0.93 17.04
N GLU A 163 -4.84 0.37 17.96
CA GLU A 163 -4.13 1.12 19.01
C GLU A 163 -3.13 2.13 18.43
N ARG A 164 -2.38 1.73 17.41
CA ARG A 164 -1.45 2.62 16.68
C ARG A 164 -2.22 3.61 15.82
N ALA A 165 -3.22 3.14 15.09
CA ALA A 165 -4.00 3.95 14.16
C ALA A 165 -4.71 5.12 14.85
N VAL A 166 -5.21 4.94 16.08
CA VAL A 166 -5.82 6.04 16.84
C VAL A 166 -4.82 7.09 17.27
N LEU A 167 -3.61 6.72 17.68
CA LEU A 167 -2.56 7.69 18.02
C LEU A 167 -2.06 8.45 16.77
N GLU A 168 -1.90 7.76 15.65
CA GLU A 168 -1.63 8.38 14.36
C GLU A 168 -2.72 9.38 13.98
N LEU A 169 -4.00 9.02 14.11
CA LEU A 169 -5.14 9.91 13.88
C LEU A 169 -5.09 11.15 14.77
N LEU A 170 -4.92 10.97 16.09
CA LEU A 170 -4.91 12.06 17.08
C LEU A 170 -3.75 13.02 16.84
N SER A 171 -2.58 12.54 16.43
CA SER A 171 -1.43 13.38 16.10
C SER A 171 -1.69 14.36 14.96
N GLN A 172 -2.67 14.06 14.10
CA GLN A 172 -3.05 14.90 12.96
C GLN A 172 -4.19 15.88 13.26
N VAL A 173 -4.75 15.86 14.47
CA VAL A 173 -5.83 16.79 14.86
C VAL A 173 -5.34 18.25 14.82
N GLY A 174 -6.12 19.11 14.16
CA GLY A 174 -5.80 20.51 13.94
C GLY A 174 -4.79 20.77 12.82
N ILE A 175 -4.31 19.72 12.12
CA ILE A 175 -3.44 19.85 10.93
C ILE A 175 -4.23 19.37 9.68
N HIS A 176 -4.66 18.13 9.70
CA HIS A 176 -5.34 17.48 8.59
C HIS A 176 -6.53 16.62 9.03
N GLN A 177 -6.82 16.60 10.33
CA GLN A 177 -7.88 15.84 10.95
C GLN A 177 -8.73 16.79 11.79
N ASP A 178 -10.04 16.72 11.59
CA ASP A 178 -11.00 17.43 12.42
C ASP A 178 -11.11 16.75 13.81
N LEU A 179 -11.28 17.58 14.87
CA LEU A 179 -11.38 17.09 16.24
C LEU A 179 -12.67 16.29 16.47
N GLU A 180 -13.80 16.78 15.93
CA GLU A 180 -15.09 16.12 16.11
C GLU A 180 -15.10 14.74 15.43
N GLU A 181 -14.58 14.67 14.20
CA GLU A 181 -14.44 13.41 13.51
C GLU A 181 -13.50 12.44 14.25
N ALA A 182 -12.36 12.94 14.77
CA ALA A 182 -11.42 12.12 15.54
C ALA A 182 -12.10 11.56 16.82
N ARG A 183 -12.88 12.38 17.53
CA ARG A 183 -13.64 11.95 18.70
C ARG A 183 -14.65 10.86 18.36
N ASN A 184 -15.43 11.06 17.30
CA ASN A 184 -16.43 10.08 16.87
C ASN A 184 -15.82 8.73 16.46
N LEU A 185 -14.63 8.76 15.81
CA LEU A 185 -13.90 7.53 15.50
C LEU A 185 -13.36 6.86 16.76
N PHE A 186 -12.86 7.64 17.74
CA PHE A 186 -12.39 7.13 19.04
C PHE A 186 -13.53 6.47 19.81
N ASP A 187 -14.71 7.09 19.87
CA ASP A 187 -15.89 6.56 20.55
C ASP A 187 -16.40 5.25 19.89
N GLY A 188 -16.07 5.02 18.62
CA GLY A 188 -16.34 3.78 17.90
C GLY A 188 -15.40 2.62 18.23
N LEU A 189 -14.28 2.88 18.90
CA LEU A 189 -13.27 1.88 19.25
C LEU A 189 -13.71 1.12 20.52
N ARG A 190 -14.01 -0.18 20.39
CA ARG A 190 -14.54 -0.96 21.53
C ARG A 190 -13.57 -1.99 22.11
N ASN A 191 -12.56 -2.40 21.35
CA ASN A 191 -11.70 -3.54 21.73
C ASN A 191 -10.21 -3.19 21.65
N LEU A 192 -9.80 -2.04 22.20
CA LEU A 192 -8.39 -1.69 22.26
C LEU A 192 -7.68 -2.54 23.33
N ARG A 193 -6.50 -3.02 22.99
CA ARG A 193 -5.59 -3.69 23.90
C ARG A 193 -4.90 -2.62 24.76
N THR A 194 -5.41 -2.42 25.99
CA THR A 194 -4.95 -1.34 26.89
C THR A 194 -3.47 -1.41 27.22
N GLU A 195 -2.91 -2.62 27.35
CA GLU A 195 -1.48 -2.82 27.57
C GLU A 195 -0.64 -2.33 26.37
N LEU A 196 -1.03 -2.71 25.13
CA LEU A 196 -0.35 -2.24 23.93
C LEU A 196 -0.49 -0.72 23.77
N LEU A 197 -1.67 -0.18 24.00
CA LEU A 197 -1.89 1.27 23.95
C LEU A 197 -1.02 2.00 24.97
N GLY A 198 -0.91 1.49 26.20
CA GLY A 198 -0.03 2.06 27.23
C GLY A 198 1.44 2.06 26.82
N ARG A 199 1.93 0.95 26.22
CA ARG A 199 3.29 0.86 25.67
C ARG A 199 3.53 1.83 24.52
N LEU A 200 2.55 2.02 23.63
CA LEU A 200 2.63 2.99 22.55
C LEU A 200 2.67 4.43 23.07
N LEU A 201 1.81 4.76 24.04
CA LEU A 201 1.78 6.09 24.65
C LEU A 201 3.10 6.42 25.36
N ALA A 202 3.68 5.45 26.09
CA ALA A 202 4.97 5.63 26.75
C ALA A 202 6.14 5.91 25.78
N ASN A 203 6.00 5.50 24.52
CA ASN A 203 7.00 5.70 23.47
C ASN A 203 6.56 6.75 22.43
N CYS A 204 5.45 7.47 22.65
CA CYS A 204 4.93 8.47 21.74
C CYS A 204 5.63 9.81 21.93
N SER A 205 6.14 10.39 20.84
CA SER A 205 6.79 11.71 20.85
C SER A 205 5.79 12.87 20.73
N SER A 206 4.52 12.59 20.45
CA SER A 206 3.48 13.62 20.26
C SER A 206 2.76 13.96 21.57
N VAL A 207 2.69 15.24 21.90
CA VAL A 207 1.90 15.76 23.05
C VAL A 207 0.39 15.69 22.78
N LYS A 208 -0.02 15.51 21.53
CA LYS A 208 -1.44 15.49 21.12
C LYS A 208 -2.05 14.09 21.06
N ALA A 209 -1.22 13.05 21.14
CA ALA A 209 -1.68 11.65 21.07
C ALA A 209 -1.99 11.09 22.44
#